data_30090ef6ecb34ccddf9d46492c8d62fa
#
_entry.id   30090ef6ecb34ccddf9d46492c8d62fa
#
_cell.length_a   1.000
_cell.length_b   1.000
_cell.length_c   1.000
_cell.angle_alpha   90.00
_cell.angle_beta   90.00
_cell.angle_gamma   90.00
#
_symmetry.space_group_name_H-M   'P 1'
#
loop_
_entity.id
_entity.type
_entity.pdbx_description
1 polymer ?
#
loop_
_entity_poly.entity_id
_entity_poly.type
_entity_poly.pdbx_seq_one_letter_code
_entity_poly.pdbx_strand_id
1 'polypeptide(L)'
;MQVDETLEFIKAYDPDGMEKLKRLLDRKSFLLEKNVYGETFTERQFNLVFDPLLRSGYDRARILKMLAEKNDTVPGLAEKLSLDQSRTFDYIKDLLKRNLVEIAGFEERHPVYKKR
;
A
#
# COMPACT_ATOMS: atom_id res chain seq x y z
N MET A 1 15.12 -1.77 -0.96
CA MET A 1 14.63 -0.45 -1.41
C MET A 1 14.62 0.52 -0.25
N GLN A 2 15.10 1.73 -0.44
CA GLN A 2 15.12 2.73 0.62
C GLN A 2 13.72 3.31 0.85
N VAL A 3 13.48 3.75 2.09
CA VAL A 3 12.16 4.29 2.47
C VAL A 3 11.76 5.47 1.58
N ASP A 4 12.66 6.39 1.33
CA ASP A 4 12.38 7.58 0.52
C ASP A 4 11.97 7.22 -0.91
N GLU A 5 12.67 6.28 -1.53
CA GLU A 5 12.34 5.80 -2.87
C GLU A 5 10.99 5.12 -2.90
N THR A 6 10.69 4.33 -1.87
CA THR A 6 9.40 3.65 -1.74
C THR A 6 8.27 4.66 -1.59
N LEU A 7 8.46 5.69 -0.75
CA LEU A 7 7.46 6.74 -0.56
C LEU A 7 7.22 7.53 -1.84
N GLU A 8 8.27 7.85 -2.60
CA GLU A 8 8.11 8.53 -3.89
C GLU A 8 7.35 7.68 -4.89
N PHE A 9 7.61 6.38 -4.93
CA PHE A 9 6.86 5.47 -5.79
C PHE A 9 5.38 5.42 -5.40
N ILE A 10 5.09 5.30 -4.10
CA ILE A 10 3.72 5.29 -3.59
C ILE A 10 3.02 6.60 -3.94
N LYS A 11 3.69 7.72 -3.74
CA LYS A 11 3.14 9.05 -4.04
C LYS A 11 2.72 9.17 -5.50
N ALA A 12 3.47 8.58 -6.41
CA ALA A 12 3.18 8.65 -7.84
C ALA A 12 1.83 8.01 -8.20
N TYR A 13 1.41 6.99 -7.46
CA TYR A 13 0.19 6.23 -7.76
C TYR A 13 -0.89 6.36 -6.70
N ASP A 14 -0.52 6.65 -5.46
CA ASP A 14 -1.44 6.75 -4.32
C ASP A 14 -0.97 7.85 -3.36
N PRO A 15 -1.17 9.13 -3.72
CA PRO A 15 -0.73 10.25 -2.88
C PRO A 15 -1.30 10.22 -1.45
N ASP A 16 -2.57 9.84 -1.29
CA ASP A 16 -3.21 9.77 0.02
C ASP A 16 -2.58 8.69 0.90
N GLY A 17 -2.26 7.54 0.30
CA GLY A 17 -1.56 6.46 1.00
C GLY A 17 -0.17 6.88 1.44
N MET A 18 0.55 7.61 0.58
CA MET A 18 1.87 8.14 0.92
C MET A 18 1.78 9.14 2.07
N GLU A 19 0.79 10.03 2.05
CA GLU A 19 0.63 11.03 3.08
C GLU A 19 0.41 10.42 4.46
N LYS A 20 -0.38 9.37 4.56
CA LYS A 20 -0.60 8.65 5.81
C LYS A 20 0.71 8.06 6.36
N LEU A 21 1.51 7.47 5.49
CA LEU A 21 2.81 6.92 5.86
C LEU A 21 3.77 8.01 6.31
N LYS A 22 3.78 9.13 5.59
CA LYS A 22 4.61 10.27 5.92
C LYS A 22 4.25 10.87 7.28
N ARG A 23 2.97 10.98 7.59
CA ARG A 23 2.51 11.47 8.90
C ARG A 23 3.04 10.59 10.03
N LEU A 24 2.98 9.27 9.85
CA LEU A 24 3.52 8.35 10.84
C LEU A 24 5.03 8.49 10.96
N LEU A 25 5.72 8.61 9.84
CA LEU A 25 7.17 8.79 9.81
C LEU A 25 7.59 10.11 10.47
N ASP A 26 6.84 11.18 10.26
CA ASP A 26 7.09 12.48 10.87
C ASP A 26 6.93 12.44 12.40
N ARG A 27 6.13 11.52 12.91
CA ARG A 27 5.95 11.30 14.36
C ARG A 27 7.03 10.43 14.97
N LYS A 28 7.91 9.85 14.16
CA LYS A 28 8.93 8.92 14.65
C LYS A 28 9.78 9.52 15.74
N SER A 29 10.31 10.72 15.53
CA SER A 29 11.16 11.38 16.52
C SER A 29 10.41 11.63 17.83
N PHE A 30 9.15 12.05 17.77
CA PHE A 30 8.32 12.22 18.95
C PHE A 30 8.10 10.90 19.68
N LEU A 31 7.83 9.81 18.95
CA LEU A 31 7.59 8.50 19.55
C LEU A 31 8.87 7.91 20.18
N LEU A 32 10.03 8.23 19.61
CA LEU A 32 11.32 7.77 20.13
C LEU A 32 11.79 8.61 21.32
N GLU A 33 11.21 9.79 21.52
CA GLU A 33 11.49 10.62 22.66
C GLU A 33 10.70 10.13 23.87
N LYS A 34 11.03 10.68 25.05
CA LYS A 34 10.38 10.34 26.30
C LYS A 34 8.91 10.73 26.27
N ASN A 35 8.01 9.76 26.49
CA ASN A 35 6.60 10.04 26.62
C ASN A 35 6.24 10.58 28.01
N VAL A 36 4.94 10.82 28.25
CA VAL A 36 4.43 11.39 29.51
C VAL A 36 4.78 10.54 30.74
N TYR A 37 4.97 9.25 30.55
CA TYR A 37 5.27 8.30 31.64
C TYR A 37 6.76 8.01 31.78
N GLY A 38 7.59 8.68 31.01
CA GLY A 38 9.03 8.46 31.03
C GLY A 38 9.51 7.26 30.23
N GLU A 39 8.63 6.60 29.52
CA GLU A 39 8.96 5.48 28.66
C GLU A 39 9.38 5.99 27.27
N THR A 40 10.20 5.22 26.59
CA THR A 40 10.59 5.52 25.21
C THR A 40 10.11 4.42 24.27
N PHE A 41 9.65 4.82 23.10
CA PHE A 41 9.29 3.91 22.03
C PHE A 41 10.56 3.64 21.22
N THR A 42 11.00 2.37 21.16
CA THR A 42 12.25 2.03 20.47
C THR A 42 12.09 2.10 18.96
N GLU A 43 13.20 2.31 18.26
CA GLU A 43 13.21 2.27 16.80
C GLU A 43 12.71 0.93 16.27
N ARG A 44 13.08 -0.16 16.93
CA ARG A 44 12.59 -1.49 16.58
C ARG A 44 11.07 -1.58 16.71
N GLN A 45 10.49 -1.05 17.79
CA GLN A 45 9.05 -1.04 18.00
C GLN A 45 8.36 -0.20 16.90
N PHE A 46 8.95 0.94 16.55
CA PHE A 46 8.44 1.75 15.46
C PHE A 46 8.43 0.97 14.14
N ASN A 47 9.53 0.31 13.81
CA ASN A 47 9.66 -0.44 12.57
C ASN A 47 8.71 -1.63 12.50
N LEU A 48 8.40 -2.27 13.63
CA LEU A 48 7.41 -3.36 13.67
C LEU A 48 6.02 -2.91 13.25
N VAL A 49 5.71 -1.63 13.44
CA VAL A 49 4.44 -1.04 12.99
C VAL A 49 4.57 -0.46 11.59
N PHE A 50 5.64 0.29 11.34
CA PHE A 50 5.80 1.06 10.11
C PHE A 50 6.11 0.18 8.89
N ASP A 51 7.00 -0.79 9.03
CA ASP A 51 7.45 -1.59 7.90
C ASP A 51 6.31 -2.36 7.19
N PRO A 52 5.40 -3.03 7.92
CA PRO A 52 4.25 -3.67 7.26
C PRO A 52 3.34 -2.67 6.54
N LEU A 53 3.15 -1.48 7.10
CA LEU A 53 2.32 -0.44 6.48
C LEU A 53 2.97 0.09 5.21
N LEU A 54 4.28 0.30 5.25
CA LEU A 54 5.05 0.73 4.08
C LEU A 54 4.96 -0.32 2.97
N ARG A 55 5.13 -1.59 3.32
CA ARG A 55 5.05 -2.68 2.36
C ARG A 55 3.67 -2.79 1.72
N SER A 56 2.62 -2.68 2.53
CA SER A 56 1.24 -2.72 2.02
C SER A 56 0.96 -1.53 1.09
N GLY A 57 1.44 -0.35 1.46
CA GLY A 57 1.33 0.83 0.60
C GLY A 57 2.06 0.66 -0.72
N TYR A 58 3.25 0.08 -0.67
CA TYR A 58 4.04 -0.22 -1.86
C TYR A 58 3.32 -1.23 -2.77
N ASP A 59 2.79 -2.30 -2.20
CA ASP A 59 2.06 -3.32 -2.97
C ASP A 59 0.81 -2.74 -3.63
N ARG A 60 0.05 -1.90 -2.91
CA ARG A 60 -1.12 -1.22 -3.51
C ARG A 60 -0.71 -0.30 -4.65
N ALA A 61 0.38 0.43 -4.49
CA ALA A 61 0.90 1.29 -5.55
C ALA A 61 1.34 0.48 -6.78
N ARG A 62 1.95 -0.68 -6.58
CA ARG A 62 2.31 -1.59 -7.66
C ARG A 62 1.07 -2.06 -8.43
N ILE A 63 0.01 -2.40 -7.72
CA ILE A 63 -1.26 -2.77 -8.35
C ILE A 63 -1.80 -1.62 -9.19
N LEU A 64 -1.81 -0.41 -8.65
CA LEU A 64 -2.27 0.77 -9.38
C LEU A 64 -1.43 1.03 -10.63
N LYS A 65 -0.13 0.86 -10.54
CA LYS A 65 0.77 0.99 -11.68
C LYS A 65 0.42 -0.02 -12.78
N MET A 66 0.22 -1.28 -12.41
CA MET A 66 -0.15 -2.32 -13.37
C MET A 66 -1.48 -2.03 -14.04
N LEU A 67 -2.48 -1.59 -13.26
CA LEU A 67 -3.80 -1.26 -13.79
C LEU A 67 -3.79 0.02 -14.64
N ALA A 68 -2.86 0.92 -14.39
CA ALA A 68 -2.69 2.10 -15.26
C ALA A 68 -2.21 1.70 -16.66
N GLU A 69 -1.47 0.61 -16.75
CA GLU A 69 -0.96 0.09 -18.02
C GLU A 69 -1.97 -0.81 -18.72
N LYS A 70 -2.65 -1.67 -17.96
CA LYS A 70 -3.59 -2.65 -18.52
C LYS A 70 -4.55 -3.13 -17.44
N ASN A 71 -5.83 -3.26 -17.80
CA ASN A 71 -6.83 -3.88 -16.92
C ASN A 71 -6.45 -5.33 -16.63
N ASP A 72 -6.76 -5.82 -15.44
CA ASP A 72 -6.39 -7.17 -15.04
C ASP A 72 -7.32 -7.72 -13.96
N THR A 73 -7.21 -9.02 -13.73
CA THR A 73 -7.92 -9.76 -12.68
C THR A 73 -7.03 -9.91 -11.46
N VAL A 74 -7.63 -10.33 -10.31
CA VAL A 74 -6.84 -10.63 -9.11
C VAL A 74 -5.80 -11.73 -9.38
N PRO A 75 -6.15 -12.89 -9.97
CA PRO A 75 -5.12 -13.88 -10.27
C PRO A 75 -4.00 -13.36 -11.18
N GLY A 76 -4.33 -12.57 -12.18
CA GLY A 76 -3.34 -11.99 -13.08
C GLY A 76 -2.38 -11.05 -12.39
N LEU A 77 -2.92 -10.16 -11.54
CA LEU A 77 -2.10 -9.23 -10.76
C LEU A 77 -1.22 -9.97 -9.76
N ALA A 78 -1.78 -10.95 -9.05
CA ALA A 78 -1.05 -11.74 -8.08
C ALA A 78 0.15 -12.44 -8.71
N GLU A 79 -0.05 -13.05 -9.87
CA GLU A 79 1.02 -13.72 -10.60
C GLU A 79 2.11 -12.75 -11.04
N LYS A 80 1.73 -11.64 -11.67
CA LYS A 80 2.69 -10.65 -12.18
C LYS A 80 3.49 -9.98 -11.08
N LEU A 81 2.89 -9.78 -9.92
CA LEU A 81 3.52 -9.08 -8.80
C LEU A 81 4.12 -10.03 -7.76
N SER A 82 4.00 -11.34 -7.98
CA SER A 82 4.45 -12.37 -7.05
C SER A 82 3.84 -12.21 -5.66
N LEU A 83 2.54 -11.94 -5.65
CA LEU A 83 1.75 -11.78 -4.42
C LEU A 83 0.78 -12.94 -4.26
N ASP A 84 0.41 -13.22 -3.02
CA ASP A 84 -0.67 -14.13 -2.70
C ASP A 84 -2.01 -13.58 -3.23
N GLN A 85 -2.86 -14.44 -3.81
CA GLN A 85 -4.15 -14.00 -4.37
C GLN A 85 -5.07 -13.41 -3.30
N SER A 86 -5.09 -14.01 -2.12
CA SER A 86 -5.92 -13.52 -1.03
C SER A 86 -5.50 -12.11 -0.60
N ARG A 87 -4.21 -11.88 -0.46
CA ARG A 87 -3.66 -10.57 -0.13
C ARG A 87 -3.93 -9.56 -1.24
N THR A 88 -3.75 -9.96 -2.48
CA THR A 88 -4.04 -9.11 -3.65
C THR A 88 -5.51 -8.68 -3.65
N PHE A 89 -6.40 -9.60 -3.35
CA PHE A 89 -7.83 -9.29 -3.27
C PHE A 89 -8.13 -8.30 -2.14
N ASP A 90 -7.46 -8.45 -0.99
CA ASP A 90 -7.63 -7.50 0.12
C ASP A 90 -7.18 -6.10 -0.29
N TYR A 91 -6.09 -5.97 -1.01
CA TYR A 91 -5.64 -4.68 -1.54
C TYR A 91 -6.65 -4.11 -2.53
N ILE A 92 -7.17 -4.93 -3.42
CA ILE A 92 -8.19 -4.49 -4.40
C ILE A 92 -9.45 -4.01 -3.68
N LYS A 93 -9.91 -4.70 -2.63
CA LYS A 93 -11.06 -4.25 -1.84
C LYS A 93 -10.83 -2.88 -1.24
N ASP A 94 -9.64 -2.63 -0.71
CA ASP A 94 -9.30 -1.31 -0.17
C ASP A 94 -9.32 -0.24 -1.26
N LEU A 95 -8.72 -0.53 -2.41
CA LEU A 95 -8.68 0.41 -3.53
C LEU A 95 -10.08 0.70 -4.10
N LEU A 96 -10.95 -0.31 -4.12
CA LEU A 96 -12.37 -0.13 -4.49
C LEU A 96 -13.08 0.81 -3.51
N LYS A 97 -12.90 0.59 -2.22
CA LYS A 97 -13.47 1.45 -1.18
C LYS A 97 -13.05 2.91 -1.32
N ARG A 98 -11.81 3.11 -1.73
CA ARG A 98 -11.23 4.45 -1.88
C ARG A 98 -11.49 5.04 -3.27
N ASN A 99 -12.23 4.36 -4.12
CA ASN A 99 -12.55 4.78 -5.48
C ASN A 99 -11.33 5.00 -6.38
N LEU A 100 -10.28 4.24 -6.16
CA LEU A 100 -9.06 4.30 -6.97
C LEU A 100 -9.09 3.30 -8.13
N VAL A 101 -9.91 2.26 -8.01
CA VAL A 101 -10.13 1.26 -9.04
C VAL A 101 -11.62 0.98 -9.18
N GLU A 102 -12.01 0.38 -10.31
CA GLU A 102 -13.39 -0.04 -10.53
C GLU A 102 -13.41 -1.34 -11.35
N ILE A 103 -14.55 -2.00 -11.39
CA ILE A 103 -14.72 -3.20 -12.21
C ILE A 103 -14.99 -2.77 -13.64
N ALA A 104 -14.15 -3.24 -14.58
CA ALA A 104 -14.29 -2.97 -16.00
C ALA A 104 -15.13 -4.02 -16.74
N GLY A 105 -15.22 -5.22 -16.16
CA GLY A 105 -15.94 -6.33 -16.78
C GLY A 105 -15.57 -7.63 -16.11
N PHE A 106 -15.76 -8.74 -16.81
CA PHE A 106 -15.44 -10.07 -16.29
C PHE A 106 -14.70 -10.87 -17.35
N GLU A 107 -13.75 -11.65 -16.91
CA GLU A 107 -13.04 -12.63 -17.72
C GLU A 107 -13.26 -13.98 -17.06
N GLU A 108 -14.02 -14.84 -17.73
CA GLU A 108 -14.54 -16.08 -17.16
C GLU A 108 -15.38 -15.78 -15.92
N ARG A 109 -14.90 -16.11 -14.72
CA ARG A 109 -15.61 -15.85 -13.46
C ARG A 109 -14.93 -14.78 -12.62
N HIS A 110 -13.89 -14.15 -13.17
CA HIS A 110 -13.09 -13.18 -12.41
C HIS A 110 -13.43 -11.76 -12.85
N PRO A 111 -13.72 -10.87 -11.89
CA PRO A 111 -13.83 -9.45 -12.22
C PRO A 111 -12.50 -8.93 -12.79
N VAL A 112 -12.60 -8.11 -13.82
CA VAL A 112 -11.47 -7.38 -14.38
C VAL A 112 -11.52 -5.98 -13.83
N TYR A 113 -10.43 -5.56 -13.23
CA TYR A 113 -10.33 -4.24 -12.60
C TYR A 113 -9.59 -3.26 -13.50
N LYS A 114 -9.93 -2.00 -13.35
CA LYS A 114 -9.23 -0.91 -14.03
C LYS A 114 -8.99 0.23 -13.06
N LYS A 115 -7.95 1.01 -13.32
CA LYS A 115 -7.69 2.23 -12.59
C LYS A 115 -8.70 3.31 -12.99
N ARG A 116 -9.21 4.03 -12.01
CA ARG A 116 -10.10 5.19 -12.26
C ARG A 116 -9.37 6.44 -12.65
#